data_95bfeac5aacd6901da845bc104c06680
#
_entry.id   95bfeac5aacd6901da845bc104c06680
#
_cell.length_a   1.000
_cell.length_b   1.000
_cell.length_c   1.000
_cell.angle_alpha   90.00
_cell.angle_beta   90.00
_cell.angle_gamma   90.00
#
_symmetry.space_group_name_H-M   'P 1'
#
loop_
_entity.id
_entity.type
_entity.pdbx_description
1 polymer ?
#
loop_
_entity_poly.entity_id
_entity_poly.type
_entity_poly.pdbx_seq_one_letter_code
_entity_poly.pdbx_strand_id
1 'polypeptide(L)'
;MTTSDFTKSLIALACWRAARAELHHVMLGVLMVFMNRAVEEGKEVYEVATEWLDEFTSEFTGYPDERDPQFQQLLAKMDAILAGQVPDKTGGALWFTPKSNLESGLLSSFRITATIGQMVFLR
;
A
#
# COMPACT_ATOMS: atom_id res chain seq x y z
N MET A 1 11.07 -17.20 8.59
CA MET A 1 9.78 -17.26 9.33
C MET A 1 8.67 -16.72 8.42
N THR A 2 7.62 -17.49 8.22
CA THR A 2 6.49 -17.02 7.41
C THR A 2 5.63 -16.05 8.22
N THR A 3 5.15 -15.00 7.56
CA THR A 3 4.21 -14.06 8.15
C THR A 3 2.89 -14.78 8.45
N SER A 4 2.29 -14.54 9.61
CA SER A 4 1.02 -15.17 9.98
C SER A 4 -0.10 -14.72 9.04
N ASP A 5 -1.13 -15.56 8.90
CA ASP A 5 -2.29 -15.25 8.05
C ASP A 5 -3.02 -14.01 8.54
N PHE A 6 -3.11 -13.83 9.86
CA PHE A 6 -3.72 -12.63 10.45
C PHE A 6 -2.97 -11.36 10.03
N THR A 7 -1.65 -11.38 10.15
CA THR A 7 -0.79 -10.25 9.79
C THR A 7 -0.91 -9.92 8.29
N LYS A 8 -0.88 -10.96 7.43
CA LYS A 8 -1.05 -10.78 6.00
C LYS A 8 -2.41 -10.17 5.66
N SER A 9 -3.46 -10.61 6.33
CA SER A 9 -4.81 -10.08 6.11
C SER A 9 -4.92 -8.61 6.51
N LEU A 10 -4.27 -8.19 7.60
CA LEU A 10 -4.24 -6.78 8.00
C LEU A 10 -3.53 -5.91 6.97
N ILE A 11 -2.38 -6.36 6.49
CA ILE A 11 -1.62 -5.64 5.45
C ILE A 11 -2.44 -5.53 4.17
N ALA A 12 -3.04 -6.65 3.74
CA ALA A 12 -3.86 -6.68 2.54
C ALA A 12 -5.10 -5.79 2.67
N LEU A 13 -5.72 -5.74 3.85
CA LEU A 13 -6.86 -4.87 4.11
C LEU A 13 -6.50 -3.40 3.93
N ALA A 14 -5.36 -2.98 4.46
CA ALA A 14 -4.88 -1.61 4.30
C ALA A 14 -4.69 -1.27 2.81
N CYS A 15 -4.05 -2.16 2.05
CA CYS A 15 -3.86 -1.96 0.62
C CYS A 15 -5.18 -1.92 -0.14
N TRP A 16 -6.12 -2.80 0.20
CA TRP A 16 -7.44 -2.84 -0.43
C TRP A 16 -8.22 -1.55 -0.16
N ARG A 17 -8.23 -1.07 1.09
CA ARG A 17 -8.93 0.16 1.44
C ARG A 17 -8.32 1.38 0.74
N ALA A 18 -7.00 1.43 0.64
CA ALA A 18 -6.31 2.54 0.00
C ALA A 18 -6.57 2.59 -1.51
N ALA A 19 -6.68 1.44 -2.15
CA ALA A 19 -6.71 1.33 -3.61
C ALA A 19 -7.92 0.56 -4.15
N ARG A 20 -9.00 0.45 -3.40
CA ARG A 20 -10.11 -0.46 -3.73
C ARG A 20 -10.78 -0.22 -5.08
N ALA A 21 -10.72 0.98 -5.59
CA ALA A 21 -11.30 1.31 -6.90
C ALA A 21 -10.29 1.16 -8.04
N GLU A 22 -9.09 0.70 -7.72
CA GLU A 22 -7.98 0.66 -8.64
C GLU A 22 -7.59 -0.76 -9.01
N LEU A 23 -6.75 -0.87 -10.03
CA LEU A 23 -6.21 -2.14 -10.49
C LEU A 23 -5.24 -2.74 -9.46
N HIS A 24 -4.99 -4.05 -9.60
CA HIS A 24 -4.08 -4.80 -8.74
C HIS A 24 -2.69 -4.14 -8.61
N HIS A 25 -2.19 -3.53 -9.69
CA HIS A 25 -0.88 -2.86 -9.68
C HIS A 25 -0.82 -1.70 -8.69
N VAL A 26 -1.94 -1.01 -8.48
CA VAL A 26 -2.01 0.09 -7.50
C VAL A 26 -1.94 -0.47 -6.09
N MET A 27 -2.62 -1.59 -5.81
CA MET A 27 -2.53 -2.26 -4.51
C MET A 27 -1.11 -2.70 -4.21
N LEU A 28 -0.40 -3.24 -5.20
CA LEU A 28 1.02 -3.61 -5.06
C LEU A 28 1.87 -2.39 -4.76
N GLY A 29 1.60 -1.27 -5.43
CA GLY A 29 2.32 -0.01 -5.19
C GLY A 29 2.13 0.48 -3.76
N VAL A 30 0.91 0.43 -3.24
CA VAL A 30 0.62 0.80 -1.84
C VAL A 30 1.40 -0.08 -0.87
N LEU A 31 1.44 -1.39 -1.13
CA LEU A 31 2.21 -2.31 -0.31
C LEU A 31 3.70 -1.97 -0.33
N MET A 32 4.24 -1.61 -1.50
CA MET A 32 5.64 -1.19 -1.61
C MET A 32 5.93 0.06 -0.77
N VAL A 33 5.00 1.01 -0.72
CA VAL A 33 5.12 2.19 0.13
C VAL A 33 5.21 1.77 1.61
N PHE A 34 4.35 0.87 2.06
CA PHE A 34 4.38 0.40 3.44
C PHE A 34 5.71 -0.30 3.75
N MET A 35 6.23 -1.10 2.81
CA MET A 35 7.52 -1.77 2.97
C MET A 35 8.66 -0.76 3.04
N ASN A 36 8.67 0.23 2.16
CA ASN A 36 9.70 1.27 2.15
C ASN A 36 9.69 2.08 3.44
N ARG A 37 8.49 2.45 3.92
CA ARG A 37 8.34 3.17 5.18
C ARG A 37 8.78 2.33 6.38
N ALA A 38 8.50 1.04 6.35
CA ALA A 38 8.94 0.13 7.42
C ALA A 38 10.47 0.16 7.55
N VAL A 39 11.18 0.11 6.42
CA VAL A 39 12.64 0.19 6.42
C VAL A 39 13.12 1.55 6.95
N GLU A 40 12.55 2.65 6.45
CA GLU A 40 12.94 4.01 6.87
C GLU A 40 12.68 4.26 8.36
N GLU A 41 11.58 3.74 8.88
CA GLU A 41 11.15 4.00 10.27
C GLU A 41 11.63 2.93 11.24
N GLY A 42 12.26 1.85 10.74
CA GLY A 42 12.72 0.75 11.59
C GLY A 42 11.56 -0.02 12.23
N LYS A 43 10.48 -0.21 11.48
CA LYS A 43 9.27 -0.89 11.94
C LYS A 43 8.96 -2.11 11.09
N GLU A 44 8.02 -2.92 11.57
CA GLU A 44 7.47 -4.01 10.78
C GLU A 44 6.41 -3.47 9.80
N VAL A 45 6.24 -4.12 8.67
CA VAL A 45 5.28 -3.69 7.65
C VAL A 45 3.86 -3.64 8.23
N TYR A 46 3.48 -4.62 9.06
CA TYR A 46 2.14 -4.62 9.65
C TYR A 46 1.91 -3.43 10.57
N GLU A 47 2.95 -2.91 11.22
CA GLU A 47 2.82 -1.73 12.06
C GLU A 47 2.50 -0.49 11.22
N VAL A 48 3.19 -0.33 10.09
CA VAL A 48 2.92 0.77 9.15
C VAL A 48 1.50 0.66 8.60
N ALA A 49 1.09 -0.53 8.18
CA ALA A 49 -0.25 -0.76 7.64
C ALA A 49 -1.33 -0.48 8.68
N THR A 50 -1.11 -0.90 9.94
CA THR A 50 -2.07 -0.70 11.03
C THR A 50 -2.18 0.79 11.38
N GLU A 51 -1.08 1.51 11.41
CA GLU A 51 -1.07 2.96 11.64
C GLU A 51 -1.88 3.67 10.54
N TRP A 52 -1.71 3.26 9.29
CA TRP A 52 -2.47 3.82 8.17
C TRP A 52 -3.97 3.55 8.32
N LEU A 53 -4.34 2.31 8.70
CA LEU A 53 -5.74 1.95 8.93
C LEU A 53 -6.36 2.81 10.04
N ASP A 54 -5.63 3.04 11.14
CA ASP A 54 -6.10 3.84 12.25
C ASP A 54 -6.28 5.31 11.85
N GLU A 55 -5.33 5.85 11.10
CA GLU A 55 -5.34 7.24 10.67
C GLU A 55 -6.49 7.54 9.70
N PHE A 56 -6.79 6.62 8.79
CA PHE A 56 -7.76 6.82 7.72
C PHE A 56 -9.06 6.03 7.91
N THR A 57 -9.37 5.60 9.13
CA THR A 57 -10.56 4.81 9.44
C THR A 57 -11.86 5.52 9.05
N SER A 58 -11.94 6.84 9.16
CA SER A 58 -13.14 7.59 8.84
C SER A 58 -13.35 7.80 7.34
N GLU A 59 -12.28 7.74 6.55
CA GLU A 59 -12.31 8.02 5.11
C GLU A 59 -12.35 6.75 4.27
N PHE A 60 -11.61 5.73 4.71
CA PHE A 60 -11.42 4.49 3.96
C PHE A 60 -11.90 3.32 4.82
N THR A 61 -13.16 2.94 4.66
CA THR A 61 -13.81 1.90 5.46
C THR A 61 -14.25 0.74 4.58
N GLY A 62 -14.75 -0.30 5.22
CA GLY A 62 -15.28 -1.47 4.56
C GLY A 62 -14.31 -2.63 4.57
N TYR A 63 -14.81 -3.78 4.13
CA TYR A 63 -14.06 -5.02 4.04
C TYR A 63 -14.29 -5.63 2.67
N PRO A 64 -13.28 -6.26 2.06
CA PRO A 64 -13.46 -6.94 0.79
C PRO A 64 -14.39 -8.14 0.98
N ASP A 65 -15.13 -8.46 -0.08
CA ASP A 65 -15.86 -9.72 -0.15
C ASP A 65 -14.84 -10.87 -0.11
N GLU A 66 -15.21 -11.99 0.50
CA GLU A 66 -14.34 -13.17 0.59
C GLU A 66 -13.87 -13.66 -0.78
N ARG A 67 -14.63 -13.34 -1.83
CA ARG A 67 -14.33 -13.74 -3.21
C ARG A 67 -13.71 -12.62 -4.04
N ASP A 68 -13.37 -11.48 -3.42
CA ASP A 68 -12.75 -10.38 -4.16
C ASP A 68 -11.45 -10.86 -4.80
N PRO A 69 -11.37 -10.92 -6.14
CA PRO A 69 -10.20 -11.50 -6.80
C PRO A 69 -8.93 -10.70 -6.57
N GLN A 70 -9.01 -9.38 -6.45
CA GLN A 70 -7.83 -8.55 -6.20
C GLN A 70 -7.28 -8.78 -4.80
N PHE A 71 -8.16 -8.87 -3.81
CA PHE A 71 -7.77 -9.14 -2.43
C PHE A 71 -7.14 -10.53 -2.30
N GLN A 72 -7.78 -11.55 -2.90
CA GLN A 72 -7.27 -12.92 -2.86
C GLN A 72 -5.94 -13.04 -3.61
N GLN A 73 -5.80 -12.36 -4.73
CA GLN A 73 -4.55 -12.35 -5.49
C GLN A 73 -3.41 -11.72 -4.69
N LEU A 74 -3.69 -10.63 -3.97
CA LEU A 74 -2.70 -9.99 -3.12
C LEU A 74 -2.28 -10.92 -1.98
N LEU A 75 -3.24 -11.57 -1.31
CA LEU A 75 -2.94 -12.54 -0.24
C LEU A 75 -2.07 -13.68 -0.75
N ALA A 76 -2.38 -14.22 -1.93
CA ALA A 76 -1.64 -15.35 -2.51
C ALA A 76 -0.18 -14.99 -2.80
N LYS A 77 0.11 -13.73 -3.09
CA LYS A 77 1.45 -13.26 -3.43
C LYS A 77 2.19 -12.63 -2.24
N MET A 78 1.51 -12.50 -1.10
CA MET A 78 2.03 -11.71 0.04
C MET A 78 3.40 -12.18 0.51
N ASP A 79 3.61 -13.47 0.66
CA ASP A 79 4.89 -13.99 1.14
C ASP A 79 6.05 -13.62 0.20
N ALA A 80 5.83 -13.76 -1.11
CA ALA A 80 6.84 -13.40 -2.11
C ALA A 80 7.13 -11.90 -2.09
N ILE A 81 6.09 -11.08 -1.96
CA ILE A 81 6.23 -9.62 -1.93
C ILE A 81 7.02 -9.19 -0.70
N LEU A 82 6.64 -9.70 0.47
CA LEU A 82 7.30 -9.36 1.74
C LEU A 82 8.75 -9.86 1.79
N ALA A 83 9.05 -10.93 1.05
CA ALA A 83 10.41 -11.44 0.94
C ALA A 83 11.29 -10.66 -0.05
N GLY A 84 10.73 -9.61 -0.68
CA GLY A 84 11.49 -8.80 -1.63
C GLY A 84 11.65 -9.43 -3.01
N GLN A 85 10.83 -10.41 -3.35
CA GLN A 85 10.93 -11.12 -4.63
C GLN A 85 10.19 -10.42 -5.77
N VAL A 86 9.45 -9.37 -5.46
CA VAL A 86 8.72 -8.57 -6.46
C VAL A 86 9.37 -7.19 -6.54
N PRO A 87 9.69 -6.70 -7.75
CA PRO A 87 10.35 -5.40 -7.89
C PRO A 87 9.44 -4.24 -7.46
N ASP A 88 10.07 -3.23 -6.85
CA ASP A 88 9.37 -2.01 -6.46
C ASP A 88 9.22 -1.08 -7.66
N LYS A 89 8.01 -0.96 -8.17
CA LYS A 89 7.69 -0.09 -9.31
C LYS A 89 7.31 1.33 -8.89
N THR A 90 7.34 1.63 -7.58
CA THR A 90 7.03 2.97 -7.07
C THR A 90 8.26 3.88 -7.04
N GLY A 91 9.44 3.34 -7.33
CA GLY A 91 10.68 4.13 -7.30
C GLY A 91 11.14 4.48 -5.89
N GLY A 92 10.85 3.64 -4.91
CA GLY A 92 11.24 3.86 -3.52
C GLY A 92 10.31 4.81 -2.77
N ALA A 93 9.05 4.93 -3.21
CA ALA A 93 8.10 5.88 -2.63
C ALA A 93 7.84 5.61 -1.15
N LEU A 94 7.64 6.68 -0.40
CA LEU A 94 7.28 6.65 1.03
C LEU A 94 5.85 7.12 1.27
N TRP A 95 5.20 7.71 0.26
CA TRP A 95 3.85 8.26 0.33
C TRP A 95 3.08 7.95 -0.94
N PHE A 96 1.76 8.01 -0.86
CA PHE A 96 0.90 7.90 -2.03
C PHE A 96 -0.33 8.77 -1.85
N THR A 97 -0.89 9.24 -2.97
CA THR A 97 -2.13 10.01 -2.96
C THR A 97 -2.85 9.83 -4.30
N PRO A 98 -4.18 9.82 -4.33
CA PRO A 98 -4.91 9.84 -5.60
C PRO A 98 -4.57 11.11 -6.38
N LYS A 99 -4.53 11.01 -7.72
CA LYS A 99 -4.29 12.17 -8.59
C LYS A 99 -5.24 13.32 -8.29
N SER A 100 -6.50 13.00 -7.98
CA SER A 100 -7.54 14.01 -7.70
C SER A 100 -7.23 14.83 -6.45
N ASN A 101 -6.39 14.30 -5.55
CA ASN A 101 -6.00 14.99 -4.31
C ASN A 101 -4.62 15.61 -4.39
N LEU A 102 -3.98 15.57 -5.57
CA LEU A 102 -2.64 16.14 -5.73
C LEU A 102 -2.73 17.67 -5.78
N GLU A 103 -2.13 18.31 -4.78
CA GLU A 103 -2.08 19.78 -4.69
C GLU A 103 -0.66 20.25 -4.99
N SER A 104 -0.56 21.46 -5.58
CA SER A 104 0.74 22.05 -5.94
C SER A 104 1.67 22.18 -4.73
N GLY A 105 1.11 22.41 -3.52
CA GLY A 105 1.89 22.52 -2.29
C GLY A 105 2.62 21.24 -1.92
N LEU A 106 2.09 20.07 -2.29
CA LEU A 106 2.76 18.79 -2.05
C LEU A 106 4.05 18.68 -2.85
N LEU A 107 4.08 19.22 -4.07
CA LEU A 107 5.23 19.12 -4.96
C LEU A 107 6.42 19.97 -4.50
N SER A 108 6.20 20.91 -3.58
CA SER A 108 7.30 21.67 -2.98
C SER A 108 8.03 20.90 -1.90
N SER A 109 7.38 19.90 -1.30
CA SER A 109 7.93 19.09 -0.21
C SER A 109 8.27 17.65 -0.63
N PHE A 110 7.62 17.15 -1.69
CA PHE A 110 7.75 15.77 -2.14
C PHE A 110 8.04 15.68 -3.63
N ARG A 111 8.75 14.63 -4.01
CA ARG A 111 9.05 14.34 -5.41
C ARG A 111 8.18 13.17 -5.87
N ILE A 112 7.58 13.30 -7.05
CA ILE A 112 6.85 12.19 -7.66
C ILE A 112 7.87 11.16 -8.15
N THR A 113 7.75 9.92 -7.67
CA THR A 113 8.63 8.82 -8.06
C THR A 113 7.99 7.89 -9.08
N ALA A 114 6.66 7.82 -9.09
CA ALA A 114 5.92 7.01 -10.06
C ALA A 114 4.45 7.40 -10.06
N THR A 115 3.77 7.06 -11.14
CA THR A 115 2.32 7.17 -11.24
C THR A 115 1.81 5.84 -11.78
N ILE A 116 0.91 5.20 -11.05
CA ILE A 116 0.32 3.92 -11.45
C ILE A 116 -1.19 4.08 -11.38
N GLY A 117 -1.87 3.98 -12.53
CA GLY A 117 -3.30 4.23 -12.61
C GLY A 117 -3.63 5.66 -12.15
N GLN A 118 -4.54 5.80 -11.21
CA GLN A 118 -4.93 7.11 -10.65
C GLN A 118 -4.19 7.43 -9.35
N MET A 119 -3.16 6.66 -9.02
CA MET A 119 -2.38 6.85 -7.79
C MET A 119 -1.01 7.43 -8.13
N VAL A 120 -0.64 8.49 -7.39
CA VAL A 120 0.68 9.13 -7.48
C VAL A 120 1.52 8.68 -6.28
N PHE A 121 2.74 8.25 -6.54
CA PHE A 121 3.69 7.82 -5.52
C PHE A 121 4.78 8.86 -5.36
N LEU A 122 5.14 9.15 -4.11
CA LEU A 122 5.96 10.30 -3.75
C LEU A 122 7.07 9.90 -2.77
N ARG A 123 8.15 10.65 -2.82
CA ARG A 123 9.23 10.52 -1.86
C ARG A 123 9.73 11.86 -1.36
#